data_9acdb5b7478b9006fb4d882f04b38f09
#
_entry.id   9acdb5b7478b9006fb4d882f04b38f09
#
_cell.length_a   1.000
_cell.length_b   1.000
_cell.length_c   1.000
_cell.angle_alpha   90.00
_cell.angle_beta   90.00
_cell.angle_gamma   90.00
#
_symmetry.space_group_name_H-M   'P 1'
#
loop_
_entity.id
_entity.type
_entity.pdbx_description
1 polymer ?
#
loop_
_entity_poly.entity_id
_entity_poly.type
_entity_poly.pdbx_seq_one_letter_code
_entity_poly.pdbx_strand_id
1 'polypeptide(L)'
;MELSATKAEQHTLRGVLWMLGAVLSFAAMAVAVRELQRHLDSFQILFVRSLVMLGIVGTIALSTGTVVRTQRLGLHVFRNTLHLTGQYLWVYSIGALTLATVFAIEFTIAVWVAVLAATFLHERLTQGRIVQLVLGVVGVLIILRPGTLSFHPAALVMLLGSFCYGGSLASTKALSSTESPRTVLLWMSLVQTPVTLLAALPSWVAPPAATFPWILLIGATSYTAHYCMTSAMRLADATVVAPVDFIRLPLIAVVGALVYAEPFDPMVIVGAVVIFAGTYYSIRRERR
;
A
#
# COMPACT_ATOMS: atom_id res chain seq x y z
N MET A 1 22.29 -27.89 -15.60
CA MET A 1 22.49 -26.86 -14.58
C MET A 1 22.33 -25.44 -15.14
N GLU A 2 22.83 -25.11 -16.31
CA GLU A 2 22.66 -23.78 -16.94
C GLU A 2 21.19 -23.43 -17.31
N LEU A 3 20.39 -24.38 -17.80
CA LEU A 3 18.98 -24.16 -18.14
C LEU A 3 18.09 -23.83 -16.92
N SER A 4 18.46 -24.27 -15.72
CA SER A 4 17.72 -23.95 -14.50
C SER A 4 18.09 -22.56 -13.95
N ALA A 5 19.35 -22.15 -14.11
CA ALA A 5 19.84 -20.82 -13.73
C ALA A 5 19.19 -19.73 -14.59
N THR A 6 19.13 -19.93 -15.92
CA THR A 6 18.48 -18.98 -16.84
C THR A 6 16.97 -18.83 -16.59
N LYS A 7 16.26 -19.89 -16.18
CA LYS A 7 14.85 -19.79 -15.78
C LYS A 7 14.68 -19.01 -14.48
N ALA A 8 15.52 -19.23 -13.48
CA ALA A 8 15.46 -18.50 -12.22
C ALA A 8 15.75 -17.00 -12.43
N GLU A 9 16.72 -16.65 -13.24
CA GLU A 9 17.01 -15.25 -13.61
C GLU A 9 15.84 -14.59 -14.36
N GLN A 10 15.21 -15.29 -15.31
CA GLN A 10 14.03 -14.79 -16.02
C GLN A 10 12.85 -14.55 -15.07
N HIS A 11 12.60 -15.43 -14.09
CA HIS A 11 11.57 -15.23 -13.09
C HIS A 11 11.87 -14.02 -12.20
N THR A 12 13.10 -13.85 -11.79
CA THR A 12 13.54 -12.70 -10.98
C THR A 12 13.37 -11.38 -11.74
N LEU A 13 13.79 -11.31 -13.01
CA LEU A 13 13.64 -10.12 -13.85
C LEU A 13 12.14 -9.77 -14.05
N ARG A 14 11.29 -10.76 -14.31
CA ARG A 14 9.84 -10.54 -14.40
C ARG A 14 9.27 -10.02 -13.08
N GLY A 15 9.72 -10.54 -11.93
CA GLY A 15 9.32 -10.05 -10.61
C GLY A 15 9.70 -8.58 -10.40
N VAL A 16 10.90 -8.17 -10.80
CA VAL A 16 11.36 -6.78 -10.76
C VAL A 16 10.49 -5.88 -11.65
N LEU A 17 10.20 -6.30 -12.89
CA LEU A 17 9.35 -5.54 -13.81
C LEU A 17 7.93 -5.36 -13.27
N TRP A 18 7.34 -6.42 -12.69
CA TRP A 18 6.05 -6.30 -12.01
C TRP A 18 6.09 -5.33 -10.83
N MET A 19 7.17 -5.35 -10.03
CA MET A 19 7.28 -4.41 -8.90
C MET A 19 7.46 -2.97 -9.38
N LEU A 20 8.20 -2.71 -10.45
CA LEU A 20 8.26 -1.38 -11.06
C LEU A 20 6.87 -0.91 -11.54
N GLY A 21 6.07 -1.80 -12.11
CA GLY A 21 4.67 -1.53 -12.43
C GLY A 21 3.84 -1.16 -11.19
N ALA A 22 4.05 -1.82 -10.06
CA ALA A 22 3.41 -1.47 -8.79
C ALA A 22 3.85 -0.09 -8.29
N VAL A 23 5.16 0.19 -8.29
CA VAL A 23 5.74 1.49 -7.89
C VAL A 23 5.14 2.65 -8.68
N LEU A 24 5.09 2.52 -10.01
CA LEU A 24 4.49 3.55 -10.88
C LEU A 24 2.99 3.71 -10.63
N SER A 25 2.28 2.59 -10.44
CA SER A 25 0.83 2.63 -10.18
C SER A 25 0.51 3.27 -8.82
N PHE A 26 1.25 2.97 -7.75
CA PHE A 26 1.06 3.62 -6.45
C PHE A 26 1.40 5.11 -6.50
N ALA A 27 2.46 5.50 -7.21
CA ALA A 27 2.81 6.90 -7.38
C ALA A 27 1.72 7.66 -8.16
N ALA A 28 1.23 7.10 -9.27
CA ALA A 28 0.14 7.68 -10.05
C ALA A 28 -1.17 7.75 -9.25
N MET A 29 -1.45 6.74 -8.41
CA MET A 29 -2.61 6.74 -7.52
C MET A 29 -2.54 7.89 -6.51
N ALA A 30 -1.37 8.16 -5.92
CA ALA A 30 -1.19 9.26 -4.97
C ALA A 30 -1.41 10.63 -5.64
N VAL A 31 -0.91 10.81 -6.86
CA VAL A 31 -1.17 12.01 -7.67
C VAL A 31 -2.66 12.16 -7.94
N ALA A 32 -3.34 11.09 -8.37
CA ALA A 32 -4.78 11.12 -8.62
C ALA A 32 -5.58 11.48 -7.35
N VAL A 33 -5.21 10.96 -6.18
CA VAL A 33 -5.81 11.34 -4.90
C VAL A 33 -5.61 12.83 -4.63
N ARG A 34 -4.39 13.35 -4.77
CA ARG A 34 -4.08 14.76 -4.54
C ARG A 34 -4.89 15.69 -5.44
N GLU A 35 -5.07 15.34 -6.71
CA GLU A 35 -5.89 16.11 -7.64
C GLU A 35 -7.38 16.03 -7.32
N LEU A 36 -7.88 14.84 -6.97
CA LEU A 36 -9.28 14.66 -6.61
C LEU A 36 -9.65 15.40 -5.32
N GLN A 37 -8.74 15.50 -4.34
CA GLN A 37 -8.97 16.21 -3.07
C GLN A 37 -9.25 17.71 -3.24
N ARG A 38 -8.97 18.29 -4.40
CA ARG A 38 -9.34 19.68 -4.72
C ARG A 38 -10.85 19.85 -4.92
N HIS A 39 -11.57 18.76 -5.15
CA HIS A 39 -12.98 18.80 -5.56
C HIS A 39 -13.87 17.85 -4.77
N LEU A 40 -13.32 16.76 -4.23
CA LEU A 40 -14.06 15.67 -3.60
C LEU A 40 -13.50 15.40 -2.20
N ASP A 41 -14.37 15.01 -1.28
CA ASP A 41 -13.93 14.53 0.04
C ASP A 41 -13.33 13.11 -0.01
N SER A 42 -12.69 12.72 1.08
CA SER A 42 -11.98 11.43 1.16
C SER A 42 -12.88 10.22 0.95
N PHE A 43 -14.13 10.24 1.45
CA PHE A 43 -15.04 9.11 1.27
C PHE A 43 -15.54 9.00 -0.17
N GLN A 44 -15.77 10.14 -0.81
CA GLN A 44 -16.19 10.20 -2.20
C GLN A 44 -15.05 9.73 -3.13
N ILE A 45 -13.80 10.12 -2.83
CA ILE A 45 -12.61 9.61 -3.55
C ILE A 45 -12.51 8.08 -3.42
N LEU A 46 -12.68 7.54 -2.21
CA LEU A 46 -12.63 6.10 -1.98
C LEU A 46 -13.79 5.36 -2.65
N PHE A 47 -14.97 5.98 -2.73
CA PHE A 47 -16.11 5.41 -3.44
C PHE A 47 -15.84 5.32 -4.95
N VAL A 48 -15.49 6.43 -5.62
CA VAL A 48 -15.25 6.42 -7.07
C VAL A 48 -14.10 5.49 -7.44
N ARG A 49 -13.05 5.44 -6.61
CA ARG A 49 -11.95 4.48 -6.75
C ARG A 49 -12.45 3.04 -6.70
N SER A 50 -13.24 2.70 -5.68
CA SER A 50 -13.76 1.34 -5.48
C SER A 50 -14.73 0.94 -6.58
N LEU A 51 -15.55 1.89 -7.06
CA LEU A 51 -16.52 1.67 -8.15
C LEU A 51 -15.81 1.34 -9.47
N VAL A 52 -14.81 2.14 -9.85
CA VAL A 52 -14.02 1.89 -11.07
C VAL A 52 -13.27 0.56 -10.95
N MET A 53 -12.65 0.30 -9.79
CA MET A 53 -11.97 -0.97 -9.55
C MET A 53 -12.94 -2.15 -9.62
N LEU A 54 -14.16 -2.02 -9.07
CA LEU A 54 -15.20 -3.06 -9.17
C LEU A 54 -15.58 -3.33 -10.63
N GLY A 55 -15.72 -2.28 -11.44
CA GLY A 55 -15.97 -2.42 -12.88
C GLY A 55 -14.86 -3.23 -13.58
N ILE A 56 -13.60 -2.88 -13.32
CA ILE A 56 -12.44 -3.58 -13.92
C ILE A 56 -12.38 -5.04 -13.46
N VAL A 57 -12.38 -5.27 -12.13
CA VAL A 57 -12.27 -6.64 -11.58
C VAL A 57 -13.49 -7.47 -11.92
N GLY A 58 -14.68 -6.88 -11.92
CA GLY A 58 -15.93 -7.53 -12.31
C GLY A 58 -15.92 -8.00 -13.77
N THR A 59 -15.48 -7.14 -14.69
CA THR A 59 -15.32 -7.49 -16.10
C THR A 59 -14.31 -8.63 -16.27
N ILE A 60 -13.17 -8.57 -15.60
CA ILE A 60 -12.16 -9.65 -15.62
C ILE A 60 -12.74 -10.93 -15.01
N ALA A 61 -13.48 -10.86 -13.93
CA ALA A 61 -14.08 -12.01 -13.28
C ALA A 61 -15.10 -12.70 -14.19
N LEU A 62 -15.95 -11.93 -14.86
CA LEU A 62 -16.92 -12.45 -15.83
C LEU A 62 -16.26 -13.11 -17.03
N SER A 63 -15.20 -12.49 -17.59
CA SER A 63 -14.49 -13.01 -18.76
C SER A 63 -13.63 -14.25 -18.47
N THR A 64 -13.15 -14.39 -17.21
CA THR A 64 -12.25 -15.50 -16.83
C THR A 64 -12.91 -16.59 -15.98
N GLY A 65 -14.22 -16.48 -15.70
CA GLY A 65 -14.94 -17.41 -14.83
C GLY A 65 -14.40 -17.42 -13.40
N THR A 66 -13.88 -16.28 -12.91
CA THR A 66 -13.34 -16.21 -11.55
C THR A 66 -14.43 -16.53 -10.52
N VAL A 67 -14.14 -17.47 -9.62
CA VAL A 67 -15.09 -17.92 -8.60
C VAL A 67 -15.24 -16.83 -7.53
N VAL A 68 -16.47 -16.36 -7.33
CA VAL A 68 -16.83 -15.39 -6.28
C VAL A 68 -17.03 -16.06 -4.91
N ARG A 69 -17.21 -17.40 -4.90
CA ARG A 69 -17.45 -18.14 -3.66
C ARG A 69 -16.24 -18.09 -2.74
N THR A 70 -16.51 -17.76 -1.47
CA THR A 70 -15.53 -17.88 -0.38
C THR A 70 -16.16 -18.62 0.80
N GLN A 71 -15.35 -19.40 1.51
CA GLN A 71 -15.71 -19.99 2.80
C GLN A 71 -15.19 -19.15 3.99
N ARG A 72 -14.49 -18.04 3.71
CA ARG A 72 -13.80 -17.20 4.71
C ARG A 72 -14.31 -15.76 4.71
N LEU A 73 -15.64 -15.57 4.54
CA LEU A 73 -16.27 -14.25 4.44
C LEU A 73 -15.90 -13.34 5.62
N GLY A 74 -15.90 -13.87 6.86
CA GLY A 74 -15.51 -13.10 8.03
C GLY A 74 -14.08 -12.52 7.93
N LEU A 75 -13.13 -13.31 7.39
CA LEU A 75 -11.77 -12.84 7.19
C LEU A 75 -11.68 -11.79 6.07
N HIS A 76 -12.49 -11.90 5.01
CA HIS A 76 -12.61 -10.85 3.99
C HIS A 76 -13.15 -9.56 4.58
N VAL A 77 -14.22 -9.62 5.36
CA VAL A 77 -14.79 -8.43 6.02
C VAL A 77 -13.75 -7.79 6.94
N PHE A 78 -13.14 -8.55 7.83
CA PHE A 78 -12.10 -8.06 8.75
C PHE A 78 -10.93 -7.40 8.00
N ARG A 79 -10.39 -8.10 6.99
CA ARG A 79 -9.33 -7.59 6.12
C ARG A 79 -9.74 -6.28 5.44
N ASN A 80 -10.95 -6.21 4.92
CA ASN A 80 -11.43 -5.04 4.19
C ASN A 80 -11.75 -3.87 5.12
N THR A 81 -12.19 -4.11 6.35
CA THR A 81 -12.35 -3.06 7.37
C THR A 81 -11.00 -2.41 7.67
N LEU A 82 -9.97 -3.22 7.98
CA LEU A 82 -8.62 -2.68 8.20
C LEU A 82 -8.08 -1.95 6.96
N HIS A 83 -8.24 -2.54 5.78
CA HIS A 83 -7.74 -1.93 4.55
C HIS A 83 -8.44 -0.60 4.24
N LEU A 84 -9.77 -0.54 4.38
CA LEU A 84 -10.54 0.68 4.12
C LEU A 84 -10.20 1.78 5.14
N THR A 85 -10.07 1.42 6.43
CA THR A 85 -9.61 2.35 7.46
C THR A 85 -8.22 2.90 7.10
N GLY A 86 -7.27 2.02 6.77
CA GLY A 86 -5.94 2.44 6.32
C GLY A 86 -5.99 3.35 5.10
N GLN A 87 -6.85 3.07 4.12
CA GLN A 87 -7.03 3.91 2.94
C GLN A 87 -7.59 5.29 3.27
N TYR A 88 -8.59 5.37 4.14
CA TYR A 88 -9.14 6.65 4.56
C TYR A 88 -8.05 7.51 5.25
N LEU A 89 -7.31 6.92 6.18
CA LEU A 89 -6.22 7.60 6.89
C LEU A 89 -5.09 8.01 5.93
N TRP A 90 -4.80 7.19 4.94
CA TRP A 90 -3.81 7.48 3.90
C TRP A 90 -4.27 8.63 2.98
N VAL A 91 -5.52 8.59 2.48
CA VAL A 91 -6.09 9.68 1.68
C VAL A 91 -6.09 10.99 2.48
N TYR A 92 -6.54 10.96 3.73
CA TYR A 92 -6.49 12.14 4.61
C TYR A 92 -5.05 12.68 4.74
N SER A 93 -4.08 11.79 4.96
CA SER A 93 -2.67 12.17 5.14
C SER A 93 -2.04 12.76 3.87
N ILE A 94 -2.42 12.30 2.69
CA ILE A 94 -2.02 12.89 1.41
C ILE A 94 -2.44 14.36 1.32
N GLY A 95 -3.61 14.72 1.85
CA GLY A 95 -4.06 16.12 1.88
C GLY A 95 -3.32 17.02 2.86
N ALA A 96 -2.76 16.44 3.92
CA ALA A 96 -2.19 17.18 5.06
C ALA A 96 -0.67 17.19 5.11
N LEU A 97 0.00 16.23 4.46
CA LEU A 97 1.45 16.05 4.50
C LEU A 97 2.05 16.10 3.09
N THR A 98 3.38 16.23 3.02
CA THR A 98 4.08 16.00 1.74
C THR A 98 3.96 14.55 1.31
N LEU A 99 3.91 14.31 0.01
CA LEU A 99 3.82 12.96 -0.55
C LEU A 99 4.99 12.08 -0.04
N ALA A 100 6.20 12.64 0.02
CA ALA A 100 7.37 11.92 0.53
C ALA A 100 7.18 11.46 1.98
N THR A 101 6.63 12.32 2.85
CA THR A 101 6.36 11.98 4.27
C THR A 101 5.32 10.86 4.39
N VAL A 102 4.23 10.92 3.62
CA VAL A 102 3.20 9.87 3.63
C VAL A 102 3.80 8.51 3.27
N PHE A 103 4.55 8.44 2.18
CA PHE A 103 5.16 7.17 1.73
C PHE A 103 6.28 6.68 2.65
N ALA A 104 7.07 7.59 3.24
CA ALA A 104 8.09 7.23 4.21
C ALA A 104 7.48 6.55 5.45
N ILE A 105 6.37 7.09 5.99
CA ILE A 105 5.64 6.49 7.11
C ILE A 105 4.96 5.18 6.67
N GLU A 106 4.44 5.11 5.45
CA GLU A 106 3.81 3.90 4.90
C GLU A 106 4.76 2.69 4.93
N PHE A 107 6.06 2.86 4.70
CA PHE A 107 7.04 1.78 4.80
C PHE A 107 7.14 1.14 6.18
N THR A 108 6.59 1.76 7.23
CA THR A 108 6.45 1.13 8.55
C THR A 108 5.48 -0.06 8.57
N ILE A 109 4.70 -0.29 7.50
CA ILE A 109 3.85 -1.48 7.34
C ILE A 109 4.62 -2.75 7.66
N ALA A 110 5.86 -2.87 7.19
CA ALA A 110 6.71 -4.04 7.44
C ALA A 110 7.03 -4.23 8.95
N VAL A 111 7.16 -3.14 9.68
CA VAL A 111 7.35 -3.15 11.15
C VAL A 111 6.07 -3.65 11.83
N TRP A 112 4.91 -3.13 11.44
CA TRP A 112 3.62 -3.54 11.98
C TRP A 112 3.29 -5.00 11.69
N VAL A 113 3.61 -5.50 10.49
CA VAL A 113 3.48 -6.93 10.16
C VAL A 113 4.31 -7.79 11.12
N ALA A 114 5.55 -7.40 11.43
CA ALA A 114 6.40 -8.12 12.38
C ALA A 114 5.83 -8.08 13.82
N VAL A 115 5.30 -6.94 14.26
CA VAL A 115 4.63 -6.81 15.57
C VAL A 115 3.39 -7.71 15.64
N LEU A 116 2.53 -7.66 14.61
CA LEU A 116 1.31 -8.46 14.57
C LEU A 116 1.60 -9.97 14.51
N ALA A 117 2.63 -10.39 13.77
CA ALA A 117 3.07 -11.78 13.74
C ALA A 117 3.55 -12.27 15.11
N ALA A 118 4.32 -11.44 15.82
CA ALA A 118 4.80 -11.79 17.16
C ALA A 118 3.67 -11.86 18.20
N THR A 119 2.72 -10.89 18.15
CA THR A 119 1.66 -10.78 19.17
C THR A 119 0.50 -11.74 18.95
N PHE A 120 0.03 -11.91 17.71
CA PHE A 120 -1.17 -12.69 17.39
C PHE A 120 -0.88 -14.09 16.88
N LEU A 121 0.24 -14.30 16.18
CA LEU A 121 0.64 -15.62 15.70
C LEU A 121 1.63 -16.31 16.65
N HIS A 122 2.00 -15.65 17.76
CA HIS A 122 2.98 -16.13 18.75
C HIS A 122 4.30 -16.58 18.10
N GLU A 123 4.65 -15.96 16.96
CA GLU A 123 5.91 -16.22 16.28
C GLU A 123 7.07 -15.68 17.14
N ARG A 124 8.15 -16.46 17.25
CA ARG A 124 9.33 -16.05 18.01
C ARG A 124 9.97 -14.81 17.38
N LEU A 125 10.27 -13.82 18.20
CA LEU A 125 11.03 -12.65 17.79
C LEU A 125 12.48 -13.06 17.49
N THR A 126 12.79 -13.24 16.22
CA THR A 126 14.17 -13.47 15.78
C THR A 126 15.01 -12.19 15.96
N GLN A 127 16.34 -12.33 16.02
CA GLN A 127 17.23 -11.15 16.07
C GLN A 127 16.99 -10.20 14.88
N GLY A 128 16.68 -10.75 13.70
CA GLY A 128 16.33 -9.96 12.53
C GLY A 128 15.11 -9.06 12.78
N ARG A 129 14.03 -9.64 13.33
CA ARG A 129 12.80 -8.90 13.66
C ARG A 129 13.01 -7.87 14.77
N ILE A 130 13.81 -8.18 15.79
CA ILE A 130 14.14 -7.19 16.84
C ILE A 130 14.86 -5.97 16.23
N VAL A 131 15.87 -6.19 15.38
CA VAL A 131 16.57 -5.10 14.68
C VAL A 131 15.61 -4.31 13.80
N GLN A 132 14.71 -4.98 13.06
CA GLN A 132 13.68 -4.32 12.26
C GLN A 132 12.77 -3.42 13.11
N LEU A 133 12.30 -3.90 14.27
CA LEU A 133 11.45 -3.12 15.16
C LEU A 133 12.18 -1.90 15.71
N VAL A 134 13.43 -2.06 16.18
CA VAL A 134 14.24 -0.97 16.71
C VAL A 134 14.51 0.09 15.63
N LEU A 135 15.00 -0.32 14.47
CA LEU A 135 15.26 0.60 13.36
C LEU A 135 13.97 1.23 12.81
N GLY A 136 12.85 0.49 12.84
CA GLY A 136 11.54 1.01 12.48
C GLY A 136 11.12 2.16 13.40
N VAL A 137 11.22 1.98 14.71
CA VAL A 137 10.92 3.04 15.70
C VAL A 137 11.87 4.23 15.54
N VAL A 138 13.18 3.99 15.43
CA VAL A 138 14.17 5.06 15.22
C VAL A 138 13.86 5.85 13.95
N GLY A 139 13.58 5.17 12.83
CA GLY A 139 13.25 5.84 11.58
C GLY A 139 11.97 6.68 11.65
N VAL A 140 10.94 6.17 12.33
CA VAL A 140 9.71 6.93 12.60
C VAL A 140 10.01 8.19 13.42
N LEU A 141 10.79 8.09 14.48
CA LEU A 141 11.15 9.25 15.31
C LEU A 141 11.95 10.30 14.52
N ILE A 142 12.83 9.87 13.61
CA ILE A 142 13.56 10.78 12.71
C ILE A 142 12.58 11.51 11.77
N ILE A 143 11.55 10.82 11.23
CA ILE A 143 10.55 11.43 10.34
C ILE A 143 9.63 12.38 11.13
N LEU A 144 9.09 11.93 12.26
CA LEU A 144 8.10 12.65 13.04
C LEU A 144 8.67 13.85 13.77
N ARG A 145 9.91 13.76 14.27
CA ARG A 145 10.59 14.79 15.08
C ARG A 145 9.68 15.36 16.16
N PRO A 146 9.15 14.51 17.07
CA PRO A 146 8.20 14.96 18.10
C PRO A 146 8.83 16.05 18.97
N GLY A 147 8.04 17.07 19.31
CA GLY A 147 8.52 18.23 20.09
C GLY A 147 9.19 19.33 19.27
N THR A 148 9.30 19.21 17.96
CA THR A 148 9.77 20.27 17.06
C THR A 148 8.62 20.97 16.34
N LEU A 149 8.87 22.15 15.78
CA LEU A 149 7.90 22.88 14.94
C LEU A 149 7.55 22.14 13.65
N SER A 150 8.35 21.17 13.23
CA SER A 150 8.11 20.34 12.05
C SER A 150 7.13 19.18 12.30
N PHE A 151 6.74 18.93 13.56
CA PHE A 151 5.79 17.87 13.87
C PHE A 151 4.38 18.23 13.39
N HIS A 152 3.79 17.34 12.57
CA HIS A 152 2.42 17.50 12.11
C HIS A 152 1.56 16.31 12.60
N PRO A 153 0.42 16.55 13.28
CA PRO A 153 -0.43 15.46 13.84
C PRO A 153 -0.90 14.45 12.81
N ALA A 154 -1.09 14.85 11.55
CA ALA A 154 -1.47 13.92 10.47
C ALA A 154 -0.45 12.79 10.25
N ALA A 155 0.80 12.96 10.69
CA ALA A 155 1.79 11.90 10.64
C ALA A 155 1.45 10.72 11.58
N LEU A 156 0.83 10.99 12.73
CA LEU A 156 0.29 9.94 13.61
C LEU A 156 -0.91 9.25 12.96
N VAL A 157 -1.74 10.02 12.25
CA VAL A 157 -2.87 9.46 11.47
C VAL A 157 -2.34 8.50 10.41
N MET A 158 -1.28 8.87 9.68
CA MET A 158 -0.64 7.99 8.69
C MET A 158 -0.01 6.76 9.34
N LEU A 159 0.60 6.92 10.53
CA LEU A 159 1.19 5.80 11.26
C LEU A 159 0.11 4.78 11.68
N LEU A 160 -1.06 5.24 12.12
CA LEU A 160 -2.22 4.38 12.37
C LEU A 160 -2.71 3.73 11.05
N GLY A 161 -2.70 4.48 9.96
CA GLY A 161 -3.02 3.95 8.63
C GLY A 161 -2.09 2.81 8.22
N SER A 162 -0.78 2.95 8.45
CA SER A 162 0.20 1.90 8.16
C SER A 162 0.02 0.66 9.06
N PHE A 163 -0.38 0.83 10.32
CA PHE A 163 -0.79 -0.29 11.18
C PHE A 163 -1.98 -1.05 10.60
N CYS A 164 -3.03 -0.33 10.19
CA CYS A 164 -4.21 -0.93 9.55
C CYS A 164 -3.84 -1.68 8.26
N TYR A 165 -2.95 -1.13 7.44
CA TYR A 165 -2.42 -1.81 6.26
C TYR A 165 -1.61 -3.06 6.63
N GLY A 166 -0.82 -3.02 7.71
CA GLY A 166 -0.09 -4.18 8.22
C GLY A 166 -1.04 -5.33 8.58
N GLY A 167 -2.11 -5.06 9.31
CA GLY A 167 -3.15 -6.03 9.64
C GLY A 167 -3.90 -6.57 8.42
N SER A 168 -4.20 -5.69 7.46
CA SER A 168 -4.79 -6.09 6.18
C SER A 168 -3.86 -6.99 5.36
N LEU A 169 -2.56 -6.70 5.34
CA LEU A 169 -1.56 -7.50 4.63
C LEU A 169 -1.40 -8.89 5.27
N ALA A 170 -1.34 -8.97 6.59
CA ALA A 170 -1.31 -10.24 7.32
C ALA A 170 -2.56 -11.08 7.03
N SER A 171 -3.74 -10.46 7.02
CA SER A 171 -5.01 -11.10 6.65
C SER A 171 -5.02 -11.57 5.19
N THR A 172 -4.45 -10.79 4.29
CA THR A 172 -4.30 -11.14 2.87
C THR A 172 -3.41 -12.36 2.70
N LYS A 173 -2.30 -12.46 3.44
CA LYS A 173 -1.44 -13.65 3.47
C LYS A 173 -2.23 -14.89 3.89
N ALA A 174 -3.06 -14.77 4.92
CA ALA A 174 -3.91 -15.87 5.38
C ALA A 174 -4.99 -16.28 4.35
N LEU A 175 -5.57 -15.32 3.61
CA LEU A 175 -6.51 -15.60 2.50
C LEU A 175 -5.82 -16.27 1.31
N SER A 176 -4.60 -15.86 0.99
CA SER A 176 -3.85 -16.36 -0.18
C SER A 176 -3.52 -17.85 -0.12
N SER A 177 -3.68 -18.49 1.06
CA SER A 177 -3.55 -19.96 1.19
C SER A 177 -4.71 -20.74 0.57
N THR A 178 -5.88 -20.10 0.41
CA THR A 178 -7.11 -20.75 -0.05
C THR A 178 -7.75 -20.05 -1.25
N GLU A 179 -7.36 -18.82 -1.53
CA GLU A 179 -8.02 -17.98 -2.54
C GLU A 179 -7.05 -17.35 -3.54
N SER A 180 -7.54 -17.11 -4.75
CA SER A 180 -6.74 -16.44 -5.77
C SER A 180 -6.64 -14.92 -5.51
N PRO A 181 -5.58 -14.24 -5.98
CA PRO A 181 -5.48 -12.78 -5.89
C PRO A 181 -6.70 -12.07 -6.51
N ARG A 182 -7.24 -12.59 -7.61
CA ARG A 182 -8.43 -12.03 -8.27
C ARG A 182 -9.67 -12.10 -7.37
N THR A 183 -9.86 -13.23 -6.67
CA THR A 183 -10.95 -13.40 -5.70
C THR A 183 -10.81 -12.41 -4.55
N VAL A 184 -9.60 -12.23 -4.01
CA VAL A 184 -9.34 -11.27 -2.93
C VAL A 184 -9.63 -9.84 -3.38
N LEU A 185 -9.23 -9.43 -4.60
CA LEU A 185 -9.49 -8.10 -5.14
C LEU A 185 -10.97 -7.88 -5.46
N LEU A 186 -11.67 -8.91 -5.93
CA LEU A 186 -13.11 -8.85 -6.17
C LEU A 186 -13.87 -8.63 -4.86
N TRP A 187 -13.58 -9.42 -3.82
CA TRP A 187 -14.16 -9.23 -2.50
C TRP A 187 -13.82 -7.88 -1.89
N MET A 188 -12.60 -7.37 -2.15
CA MET A 188 -12.23 -6.02 -1.74
C MET A 188 -13.18 -4.98 -2.33
N SER A 189 -13.39 -5.02 -3.63
CA SER A 189 -14.27 -4.07 -4.31
C SER A 189 -15.74 -4.24 -3.90
N LEU A 190 -16.23 -5.49 -3.78
CA LEU A 190 -17.61 -5.78 -3.36
C LEU A 190 -17.93 -5.28 -1.96
N VAL A 191 -16.99 -5.38 -1.01
CA VAL A 191 -17.19 -4.93 0.37
C VAL A 191 -17.01 -3.41 0.47
N GLN A 192 -15.97 -2.86 -0.17
CA GLN A 192 -15.63 -1.45 0.01
C GLN A 192 -16.57 -0.51 -0.74
N THR A 193 -17.05 -0.88 -1.93
CA THR A 193 -17.92 0.00 -2.74
C THR A 193 -19.21 0.42 -1.99
N PRO A 194 -20.02 -0.49 -1.43
CA PRO A 194 -21.22 -0.07 -0.71
C PRO A 194 -20.91 0.72 0.57
N VAL A 195 -19.86 0.34 1.30
CA VAL A 195 -19.47 1.03 2.54
C VAL A 195 -19.04 2.47 2.26
N THR A 196 -18.21 2.66 1.23
CA THR A 196 -17.73 4.00 0.86
C THR A 196 -18.82 4.84 0.21
N LEU A 197 -19.77 4.22 -0.52
CA LEU A 197 -20.96 4.93 -1.01
C LEU A 197 -21.78 5.50 0.16
N LEU A 198 -22.13 4.66 1.12
CA LEU A 198 -22.90 5.10 2.28
C LEU A 198 -22.20 6.20 3.07
N ALA A 199 -20.88 6.11 3.22
CA ALA A 199 -20.06 7.13 3.88
C ALA A 199 -19.97 8.45 3.10
N ALA A 200 -20.02 8.39 1.75
CA ALA A 200 -19.95 9.57 0.88
C ALA A 200 -21.28 10.32 0.74
N LEU A 201 -22.42 9.66 0.96
CA LEU A 201 -23.74 10.26 0.74
C LEU A 201 -24.00 11.57 1.50
N PRO A 202 -23.59 11.72 2.80
CA PRO A 202 -23.89 12.95 3.55
C PRO A 202 -23.21 14.22 2.99
N SER A 203 -22.06 14.08 2.35
CA SER A 203 -21.27 15.18 1.79
C SER A 203 -21.15 15.11 0.26
N TRP A 204 -22.09 14.39 -0.38
CA TRP A 204 -22.01 14.13 -1.80
C TRP A 204 -22.02 15.40 -2.65
N VAL A 205 -21.00 15.57 -3.47
CA VAL A 205 -20.90 16.62 -4.49
C VAL A 205 -20.80 15.96 -5.86
N ALA A 206 -21.53 16.47 -6.84
CA ALA A 206 -21.41 15.95 -8.20
C ALA A 206 -19.99 16.19 -8.73
N PRO A 207 -19.25 15.13 -9.13
CA PRO A 207 -17.88 15.29 -9.60
C PRO A 207 -17.83 16.20 -10.83
N PRO A 208 -17.05 17.29 -10.83
CA PRO A 208 -16.84 18.10 -12.02
C PRO A 208 -16.25 17.28 -13.18
N ALA A 209 -16.60 17.64 -14.43
CA ALA A 209 -16.11 16.92 -15.61
C ALA A 209 -14.57 16.79 -15.66
N ALA A 210 -13.85 17.80 -15.18
CA ALA A 210 -12.38 17.81 -15.11
C ALA A 210 -11.80 16.70 -14.17
N THR A 211 -12.61 16.15 -13.27
CA THR A 211 -12.15 15.08 -12.35
C THR A 211 -12.24 13.67 -12.95
N PHE A 212 -12.98 13.46 -14.06
CA PHE A 212 -13.17 12.13 -14.63
C PHE A 212 -11.86 11.40 -15.02
N PRO A 213 -10.85 12.05 -15.63
CA PRO A 213 -9.58 11.39 -15.90
C PRO A 213 -8.90 10.87 -14.64
N TRP A 214 -8.96 11.63 -13.54
CA TRP A 214 -8.39 11.26 -12.24
C TRP A 214 -9.18 10.14 -11.57
N ILE A 215 -10.50 10.11 -11.71
CA ILE A 215 -11.37 9.02 -11.24
C ILE A 215 -11.03 7.72 -11.95
N LEU A 216 -10.86 7.73 -13.26
CA LEU A 216 -10.45 6.55 -14.01
C LEU A 216 -9.03 6.13 -13.63
N LEU A 217 -8.12 7.08 -13.49
CA LEU A 217 -6.73 6.83 -13.13
C LEU A 217 -6.63 6.18 -11.74
N ILE A 218 -7.30 6.71 -10.71
CA ILE A 218 -7.23 6.18 -9.35
C ILE A 218 -7.79 4.74 -9.28
N GLY A 219 -8.88 4.45 -9.99
CA GLY A 219 -9.46 3.11 -10.03
C GLY A 219 -8.57 2.11 -10.77
N ALA A 220 -8.06 2.49 -11.95
CA ALA A 220 -7.17 1.66 -12.76
C ALA A 220 -5.85 1.39 -12.02
N THR A 221 -5.22 2.43 -11.44
CA THR A 221 -3.98 2.29 -10.69
C THR A 221 -4.15 1.51 -9.40
N SER A 222 -5.33 1.54 -8.78
CA SER A 222 -5.64 0.69 -7.64
C SER A 222 -5.62 -0.79 -8.01
N TYR A 223 -6.19 -1.17 -9.15
CA TYR A 223 -6.12 -2.54 -9.62
C TYR A 223 -4.69 -2.92 -10.00
N THR A 224 -4.03 -2.13 -10.85
CA THR A 224 -2.69 -2.46 -11.36
C THR A 224 -1.65 -2.50 -10.25
N ALA A 225 -1.67 -1.58 -9.28
CA ALA A 225 -0.76 -1.58 -8.15
C ALA A 225 -0.80 -2.89 -7.36
N HIS A 226 -2.00 -3.30 -6.94
CA HIS A 226 -2.17 -4.53 -6.16
C HIS A 226 -1.89 -5.79 -6.99
N TYR A 227 -2.30 -5.82 -8.25
CA TYR A 227 -2.03 -6.95 -9.14
C TYR A 227 -0.53 -7.10 -9.43
N CYS A 228 0.15 -6.00 -9.75
CA CYS A 228 1.58 -5.98 -10.03
C CYS A 228 2.39 -6.37 -8.78
N MET A 229 2.08 -5.81 -7.62
CA MET A 229 2.74 -6.15 -6.36
C MET A 229 2.59 -7.63 -6.01
N THR A 230 1.36 -8.16 -6.11
CA THR A 230 1.11 -9.60 -5.86
C THR A 230 1.85 -10.49 -6.86
N SER A 231 1.88 -10.10 -8.13
CA SER A 231 2.60 -10.83 -9.18
C SER A 231 4.12 -10.81 -8.95
N ALA A 232 4.68 -9.66 -8.54
CA ALA A 232 6.08 -9.54 -8.20
C ALA A 232 6.48 -10.48 -7.05
N MET A 233 5.70 -10.49 -5.97
CA MET A 233 5.94 -11.35 -4.80
C MET A 233 5.81 -12.86 -5.08
N ARG A 234 5.11 -13.25 -6.14
CA ARG A 234 5.00 -14.65 -6.58
C ARG A 234 6.17 -15.09 -7.43
N LEU A 235 6.85 -14.17 -8.12
CA LEU A 235 7.89 -14.46 -9.10
C LEU A 235 9.30 -14.25 -8.58
N ALA A 236 9.46 -13.39 -7.59
CA ALA A 236 10.77 -13.06 -7.03
C ALA A 236 10.72 -12.98 -5.50
N ASP A 237 11.86 -13.19 -4.93
CA ASP A 237 12.03 -13.17 -3.49
C ASP A 237 11.90 -11.77 -2.89
N ALA A 238 11.40 -11.69 -1.66
CA ALA A 238 11.25 -10.43 -0.93
C ALA A 238 12.56 -9.61 -0.84
N THR A 239 13.73 -10.28 -0.81
CA THR A 239 15.04 -9.61 -0.81
C THR A 239 15.35 -8.86 -2.11
N VAL A 240 14.69 -9.23 -3.21
CA VAL A 240 14.82 -8.54 -4.52
C VAL A 240 13.68 -7.51 -4.67
N VAL A 241 12.47 -7.87 -4.29
CA VAL A 241 11.26 -7.07 -4.48
C VAL A 241 11.25 -5.84 -3.57
N ALA A 242 11.66 -5.98 -2.30
CA ALA A 242 11.62 -4.87 -1.34
C ALA A 242 12.52 -3.67 -1.71
N PRO A 243 13.78 -3.85 -2.17
CA PRO A 243 14.57 -2.72 -2.68
C PRO A 243 13.94 -2.00 -3.86
N VAL A 244 13.25 -2.74 -4.76
CA VAL A 244 12.57 -2.15 -5.91
C VAL A 244 11.35 -1.33 -5.48
N ASP A 245 10.55 -1.84 -4.53
CA ASP A 245 9.41 -1.07 -3.99
C ASP A 245 9.87 0.22 -3.31
N PHE A 246 11.04 0.23 -2.69
CA PHE A 246 11.58 1.41 -2.03
C PHE A 246 11.91 2.56 -3.00
N ILE A 247 12.11 2.28 -4.31
CA ILE A 247 12.27 3.30 -5.37
C ILE A 247 11.04 4.23 -5.43
N ARG A 248 9.89 3.79 -4.95
CA ARG A 248 8.68 4.59 -4.87
C ARG A 248 8.88 5.89 -4.07
N LEU A 249 9.71 5.86 -3.01
CA LEU A 249 9.96 7.04 -2.18
C LEU A 249 10.68 8.17 -2.93
N PRO A 250 11.87 7.96 -3.52
CA PRO A 250 12.52 9.02 -4.29
C PRO A 250 11.66 9.46 -5.49
N LEU A 251 10.97 8.54 -6.16
CA LEU A 251 10.05 8.88 -7.25
C LEU A 251 8.98 9.86 -6.80
N ILE A 252 8.29 9.57 -5.69
CA ILE A 252 7.19 10.40 -5.21
C ILE A 252 7.69 11.72 -4.60
N ALA A 253 8.91 11.74 -4.02
CA ALA A 253 9.54 12.96 -3.54
C ALA A 253 9.86 13.92 -4.73
N VAL A 254 10.35 13.39 -5.84
CA VAL A 254 10.55 14.17 -7.07
C VAL A 254 9.23 14.69 -7.63
N VAL A 255 8.18 13.85 -7.69
CA VAL A 255 6.85 14.29 -8.13
C VAL A 255 6.30 15.36 -7.19
N GLY A 256 6.41 15.20 -5.87
CA GLY A 256 5.99 16.21 -4.89
C GLY A 256 6.69 17.56 -5.10
N ALA A 257 8.00 17.54 -5.30
CA ALA A 257 8.78 18.75 -5.50
C ALA A 257 8.47 19.42 -6.86
N LEU A 258 8.40 18.67 -7.95
CA LEU A 258 8.25 19.23 -9.29
C LEU A 258 6.81 19.63 -9.65
N VAL A 259 5.83 18.84 -9.19
CA VAL A 259 4.41 19.04 -9.55
C VAL A 259 3.68 19.90 -8.51
N TYR A 260 4.01 19.72 -7.23
CA TYR A 260 3.30 20.34 -6.10
C TYR A 260 4.13 21.38 -5.36
N ALA A 261 5.37 21.65 -5.79
CA ALA A 261 6.31 22.56 -5.12
C ALA A 261 6.49 22.21 -3.61
N GLU A 262 6.40 20.90 -3.28
CA GLU A 262 6.60 20.44 -1.91
C GLU A 262 8.06 20.62 -1.48
N PRO A 263 8.31 21.09 -0.24
CA PRO A 263 9.66 21.24 0.28
C PRO A 263 10.34 19.86 0.40
N PHE A 264 11.59 19.78 -0.04
CA PHE A 264 12.40 18.60 0.18
C PHE A 264 12.90 18.56 1.63
N ASP A 265 12.52 17.51 2.36
CA ASP A 265 12.96 17.29 3.73
C ASP A 265 13.96 16.11 3.80
N PRO A 266 15.26 16.36 3.99
CA PRO A 266 16.26 15.29 4.07
C PRO A 266 16.01 14.29 5.20
N MET A 267 15.41 14.73 6.31
CA MET A 267 15.16 13.83 7.46
C MET A 267 14.10 12.78 7.14
N VAL A 268 13.14 13.08 6.26
CA VAL A 268 12.17 12.10 5.76
C VAL A 268 12.90 10.98 5.01
N ILE A 269 13.86 11.33 4.17
CA ILE A 269 14.66 10.35 3.43
C ILE A 269 15.55 9.53 4.37
N VAL A 270 16.22 10.20 5.33
CA VAL A 270 17.08 9.52 6.33
C VAL A 270 16.26 8.51 7.14
N GLY A 271 15.12 8.94 7.69
CA GLY A 271 14.26 8.05 8.47
C GLY A 271 13.73 6.86 7.66
N ALA A 272 13.34 7.09 6.40
CA ALA A 272 12.88 6.03 5.51
C ALA A 272 14.02 5.03 5.17
N VAL A 273 15.24 5.50 4.95
CA VAL A 273 16.41 4.62 4.74
C VAL A 273 16.68 3.77 5.98
N VAL A 274 16.53 4.32 7.19
CA VAL A 274 16.68 3.57 8.45
C VAL A 274 15.60 2.49 8.57
N ILE A 275 14.32 2.80 8.27
CA ILE A 275 13.22 1.81 8.25
C ILE A 275 13.52 0.71 7.24
N PHE A 276 13.94 1.09 6.04
CA PHE A 276 14.28 0.15 4.98
C PHE A 276 15.44 -0.77 5.39
N ALA A 277 16.52 -0.22 5.96
CA ALA A 277 17.69 -0.99 6.39
C ALA A 277 17.29 -2.05 7.42
N GLY A 278 16.43 -1.72 8.38
CA GLY A 278 15.87 -2.67 9.35
C GLY A 278 15.08 -3.79 8.70
N THR A 279 14.18 -3.44 7.79
CA THR A 279 13.34 -4.39 7.06
C THR A 279 14.19 -5.32 6.18
N TYR A 280 15.12 -4.77 5.42
CA TYR A 280 16.02 -5.52 4.54
C TYR A 280 16.94 -6.48 5.32
N TYR A 281 17.49 -6.00 6.45
CA TYR A 281 18.30 -6.84 7.34
C TYR A 281 17.49 -8.03 7.88
N SER A 282 16.25 -7.82 8.35
CA SER A 282 15.36 -8.87 8.83
C SER A 282 15.10 -9.91 7.74
N ILE A 283 14.66 -9.49 6.57
CA ILE A 283 14.38 -10.37 5.44
C ILE A 283 15.62 -11.23 5.07
N ARG A 284 16.80 -10.61 5.06
CA ARG A 284 18.05 -11.29 4.68
C ARG A 284 18.50 -12.32 5.71
N ARG A 285 18.23 -12.05 7.01
CA ARG A 285 18.63 -12.93 8.10
C ARG A 285 17.67 -14.12 8.26
N GLU A 286 16.39 -13.96 7.99
CA GLU A 286 15.40 -15.04 8.05
C GLU A 286 15.54 -16.07 6.90
N ARG A 287 16.33 -15.75 5.88
CA ARG A 287 16.67 -16.68 4.78
C ARG A 287 17.86 -17.58 5.07
N ARG A 288 18.65 -17.29 6.08
CA ARG A 288 19.78 -18.10 6.53
C ARG A 288 19.39 -19.06 7.63
#